data_d79686a77ce038cadfdc7cbb88cb2ea0
#
_entry.id   d79686a77ce038cadfdc7cbb88cb2ea0
#
_cell.length_a   1.000
_cell.length_b   1.000
_cell.length_c   1.000
_cell.angle_alpha   90.00
_cell.angle_beta   90.00
_cell.angle_gamma   90.00
#
_symmetry.space_group_name_H-M   'P 1'
#
loop_
_entity.id
_entity.type
_entity.pdbx_description
1 polymer ?
#
loop_
_entity_poly.entity_id
_entity_poly.type
_entity_poly.pdbx_seq_one_letter_code
_entity_poly.pdbx_strand_id
1 'polypeptide(L)'
;MPHFVIEYSREVEAKYDINKVMQIVYDSGVASGVMQASDIKVRARPYDFYRLLNEGDSFLHVTAFLLDGRTNKQKESVALILRENLQLYLNDVTSISIDIRDMNREAYKKRVLPE
;
A
#
# COMPACT_ATOMS: atom_id res chain seq x y z
N MET A 1 -13.70 -0.44 2.36
CA MET A 1 -13.23 0.85 2.81
C MET A 1 -11.72 0.93 2.95
N PRO A 2 -10.92 0.06 2.32
CA PRO A 2 -9.48 0.13 2.53
C PRO A 2 -8.87 1.35 1.87
N HIS A 3 -7.92 1.94 2.58
CA HIS A 3 -7.08 3.00 2.06
C HIS A 3 -5.64 2.50 2.04
N PHE A 4 -5.04 2.45 0.86
CA PHE A 4 -3.63 2.12 0.72
C PHE A 4 -2.86 3.41 0.45
N VAL A 5 -1.97 3.75 1.36
CA VAL A 5 -1.13 4.94 1.24
C VAL A 5 0.29 4.48 0.94
N ILE A 6 0.79 4.84 -0.24
CA ILE A 6 2.13 4.47 -0.69
C ILE A 6 3.03 5.68 -0.49
N GLU A 7 4.13 5.49 0.25
CA GLU A 7 5.12 6.52 0.51
C GLU A 7 6.48 6.00 0.04
N TYR A 8 7.24 6.84 -0.65
CA TYR A 8 8.48 6.36 -1.25
C TYR A 8 9.49 7.50 -1.40
N SER A 9 10.76 7.12 -1.47
CA SER A 9 11.83 8.05 -1.81
C SER A 9 11.70 8.47 -3.28
N ARG A 10 11.87 9.77 -3.54
CA ARG A 10 11.58 10.37 -4.86
C ARG A 10 12.22 9.62 -6.04
N GLU A 11 13.44 9.11 -5.87
CA GLU A 11 14.14 8.45 -6.99
C GLU A 11 13.45 7.17 -7.45
N VAL A 12 12.53 6.61 -6.68
CA VAL A 12 11.77 5.42 -7.11
C VAL A 12 10.98 5.75 -8.38
N GLU A 13 10.36 6.93 -8.46
CA GLU A 13 9.57 7.29 -9.65
C GLU A 13 10.42 7.61 -10.88
N ALA A 14 11.73 7.79 -10.71
CA ALA A 14 12.63 7.94 -11.84
C ALA A 14 12.91 6.61 -12.54
N LYS A 15 12.78 5.50 -11.83
CA LYS A 15 13.05 4.16 -12.35
C LYS A 15 11.80 3.34 -12.61
N TYR A 16 10.71 3.62 -11.90
CA TYR A 16 9.50 2.82 -11.94
C TYR A 16 8.28 3.70 -12.16
N ASP A 17 7.30 3.16 -12.87
CA ASP A 17 6.03 3.83 -13.10
C ASP A 17 5.16 3.72 -11.83
N ILE A 18 4.92 4.84 -11.17
CA ILE A 18 4.12 4.86 -9.94
C ILE A 18 2.67 4.45 -10.20
N ASN A 19 2.13 4.75 -11.39
CA ASN A 19 0.80 4.27 -11.74
C ASN A 19 0.75 2.75 -11.75
N LYS A 20 1.81 2.09 -12.22
CA LYS A 20 1.91 0.64 -12.17
C LYS A 20 2.03 0.13 -10.74
N VAL A 21 2.78 0.81 -9.88
CA VAL A 21 2.87 0.47 -8.47
C VAL A 21 1.48 0.52 -7.82
N MET A 22 0.73 1.58 -8.09
CA MET A 22 -0.64 1.72 -7.57
C MET A 22 -1.56 0.60 -8.08
N GLN A 23 -1.40 0.20 -9.34
CA GLN A 23 -2.19 -0.90 -9.90
C GLN A 23 -1.84 -2.23 -9.22
N ILE A 24 -0.55 -2.47 -8.96
CA ILE A 24 -0.12 -3.69 -8.25
C ILE A 24 -0.74 -3.73 -6.85
N VAL A 25 -0.74 -2.60 -6.15
CA VAL A 25 -1.35 -2.50 -4.81
C VAL A 25 -2.85 -2.77 -4.87
N TYR A 26 -3.53 -2.14 -5.83
CA TYR A 26 -4.97 -2.34 -6.04
C TYR A 26 -5.29 -3.81 -6.32
N ASP A 27 -4.59 -4.40 -7.28
CA ASP A 27 -4.80 -5.80 -7.67
C ASP A 27 -4.49 -6.76 -6.52
N SER A 28 -3.47 -6.46 -5.73
CA SER A 28 -3.11 -7.27 -4.56
C SER A 28 -4.22 -7.24 -3.50
N GLY A 29 -4.81 -6.07 -3.29
CA GLY A 29 -5.95 -5.93 -2.38
C GLY A 29 -7.12 -6.79 -2.83
N VAL A 30 -7.46 -6.75 -4.12
CA VAL A 30 -8.53 -7.58 -4.69
C VAL A 30 -8.19 -9.06 -4.54
N ALA A 31 -6.97 -9.45 -4.88
CA ALA A 31 -6.54 -10.86 -4.85
C ALA A 31 -6.54 -11.43 -3.43
N SER A 32 -6.41 -10.60 -2.40
CA SER A 32 -6.40 -11.06 -1.01
C SER A 32 -7.71 -11.71 -0.59
N GLY A 33 -8.82 -11.38 -1.25
CA GLY A 33 -10.15 -11.86 -0.88
C GLY A 33 -10.71 -11.25 0.40
N VAL A 34 -9.99 -10.31 1.01
CA VAL A 34 -10.36 -9.71 2.30
C VAL A 34 -11.20 -8.43 2.10
N MET A 35 -11.17 -7.86 0.90
CA MET A 35 -11.82 -6.60 0.58
C MET A 35 -12.40 -6.61 -0.83
N GLN A 36 -13.35 -5.71 -1.09
CA GLN A 36 -13.99 -5.58 -2.39
C GLN A 36 -13.32 -4.49 -3.24
N ALA A 37 -13.16 -4.77 -4.53
CA ALA A 37 -12.51 -3.87 -5.47
C ALA A 37 -13.15 -2.46 -5.46
N SER A 38 -14.47 -2.39 -5.37
CA SER A 38 -15.21 -1.12 -5.40
C SER A 38 -14.90 -0.21 -4.21
N ASP A 39 -14.35 -0.77 -3.13
CA ASP A 39 -14.07 -0.02 -1.90
C ASP A 39 -12.62 0.47 -1.82
N ILE A 40 -11.72 -0.07 -2.64
CA ILE A 40 -10.29 0.18 -2.52
C ILE A 40 -9.94 1.59 -3.03
N LYS A 41 -9.14 2.31 -2.23
CA LYS A 41 -8.57 3.60 -2.60
C LYS A 41 -7.06 3.53 -2.44
N VAL A 42 -6.35 3.90 -3.49
CA VAL A 42 -4.89 3.87 -3.51
C VAL A 42 -4.37 5.25 -3.85
N ARG A 43 -3.36 5.71 -3.11
CA ARG A 43 -2.68 6.97 -3.40
C ARG A 43 -1.20 6.85 -3.07
N ALA A 44 -0.40 7.70 -3.70
CA ALA A 44 1.05 7.62 -3.58
C ALA A 44 1.64 9.00 -3.37
N ARG A 45 2.68 9.09 -2.55
CA ARG A 45 3.35 10.35 -2.22
C ARG A 45 4.86 10.13 -2.16
N PRO A 46 5.65 10.93 -2.91
CA PRO A 46 7.10 10.90 -2.80
C PRO A 46 7.59 11.75 -1.63
N TYR A 47 8.75 11.36 -1.10
CA TYR A 47 9.49 12.15 -0.12
C TYR A 47 10.76 12.66 -0.75
N ASP A 48 10.99 13.96 -0.64
CA ASP A 48 12.22 14.61 -1.08
C ASP A 48 13.29 14.57 0.00
N PHE A 49 12.85 14.56 1.26
CA PHE A 49 13.75 14.57 2.42
C PHE A 49 13.56 13.29 3.20
N TYR A 50 14.60 12.46 3.22
CA TYR A 50 14.63 11.20 3.93
C TYR A 50 16.09 10.83 4.18
N ARG A 51 16.30 9.89 5.12
CA ARG A 51 17.66 9.42 5.42
C ARG A 51 17.62 7.92 5.61
N LEU A 52 18.47 7.22 4.86
CA LEU A 52 18.70 5.78 4.96
C LEU A 52 20.18 5.55 5.27
N LEU A 53 20.57 4.28 5.41
CA LEU A 53 21.93 3.94 5.82
C LEU A 53 22.98 4.45 4.82
N ASN A 54 22.76 4.19 3.54
CA ASN A 54 23.70 4.54 2.49
C ASN A 54 23.10 5.54 1.51
N GLU A 55 23.95 6.39 0.94
CA GLU A 55 23.54 7.26 -0.16
C GLU A 55 23.12 6.39 -1.35
N GLY A 56 22.00 6.72 -1.97
CA GLY A 56 21.46 5.96 -3.08
C GLY A 56 20.48 4.86 -2.68
N ASP A 57 20.38 4.56 -1.38
CA ASP A 57 19.35 3.66 -0.90
C ASP A 57 17.96 4.25 -1.13
N SER A 58 16.98 3.37 -1.34
CA SER A 58 15.61 3.77 -1.62
C SER A 58 14.63 2.98 -0.75
N PHE A 59 13.43 3.54 -0.60
CA PHE A 59 12.39 2.86 0.15
C PHE A 59 11.02 3.05 -0.51
N LEU A 60 10.15 2.10 -0.24
CA LEU A 60 8.73 2.22 -0.53
C LEU A 60 7.97 1.56 0.62
N HIS A 61 7.06 2.29 1.22
CA HIS A 61 6.24 1.82 2.33
C HIS A 61 4.77 1.93 1.97
N VAL A 62 4.01 0.88 2.25
CA VAL A 62 2.56 0.88 2.07
C VAL A 62 1.91 0.74 3.43
N THR A 63 1.06 1.69 3.78
CA THR A 63 0.18 1.57 4.93
C THR A 63 -1.22 1.26 4.42
N ALA A 64 -1.78 0.13 4.84
CA ALA A 64 -3.13 -0.25 4.49
C ALA A 64 -4.03 -0.03 5.70
N PHE A 65 -5.01 0.87 5.57
CA PHE A 65 -5.99 1.12 6.61
C PHE A 65 -7.26 0.34 6.29
N LEU A 66 -7.60 -0.60 7.16
CA LEU A 66 -8.78 -1.45 7.04
C LEU A 66 -9.71 -1.21 8.22
N LEU A 67 -11.03 -1.31 8.00
CA LEU A 67 -11.94 -1.31 9.13
C LEU A 67 -11.59 -2.44 10.07
N ASP A 68 -11.68 -2.20 11.37
CA ASP A 68 -11.40 -3.21 12.38
C ASP A 68 -12.33 -4.43 12.23
N GLY A 69 -11.94 -5.54 12.83
CA GLY A 69 -12.71 -6.77 12.79
C GLY A 69 -12.07 -7.90 11.99
N ARG A 70 -11.00 -7.62 11.25
CA ARG A 70 -10.24 -8.68 10.57
C ARG A 70 -9.28 -9.33 11.54
N THR A 71 -9.04 -10.62 11.36
CA THR A 71 -8.09 -11.36 12.19
C THR A 71 -6.67 -10.98 11.84
N ASN A 72 -5.73 -11.24 12.74
CA ASN A 72 -4.31 -11.01 12.46
C ASN A 72 -3.86 -11.84 11.25
N LYS A 73 -4.38 -13.04 11.09
CA LYS A 73 -4.05 -13.90 9.95
C LYS A 73 -4.52 -13.31 8.64
N GLN A 74 -5.72 -12.72 8.60
CA GLN A 74 -6.21 -12.02 7.42
C GLN A 74 -5.35 -10.81 7.09
N LYS A 75 -4.98 -10.03 8.09
CA LYS A 75 -4.11 -8.85 7.90
C LYS A 75 -2.73 -9.26 7.41
N GLU A 76 -2.15 -10.31 7.98
CA GLU A 76 -0.87 -10.85 7.53
C GLU A 76 -0.92 -11.31 6.07
N SER A 77 -2.00 -11.97 5.69
CA SER A 77 -2.20 -12.41 4.31
C SER A 77 -2.16 -11.24 3.33
N VAL A 78 -2.83 -10.14 3.65
CA VAL A 78 -2.80 -8.92 2.83
C VAL A 78 -1.38 -8.39 2.71
N ALA A 79 -0.66 -8.30 3.83
CA ALA A 79 0.71 -7.79 3.84
C ALA A 79 1.66 -8.65 3.02
N LEU A 80 1.52 -9.97 3.10
CA LEU A 80 2.37 -10.91 2.35
C LEU A 80 2.14 -10.81 0.85
N ILE A 81 0.88 -10.73 0.41
CA ILE A 81 0.54 -10.58 -1.01
C ILE A 81 1.09 -9.27 -1.56
N LEU A 82 0.94 -8.17 -0.83
CA LEU A 82 1.47 -6.87 -1.22
C LEU A 82 2.98 -6.92 -1.37
N ARG A 83 3.68 -7.43 -0.36
CA ARG A 83 5.14 -7.51 -0.39
C ARG A 83 5.63 -8.36 -1.56
N GLU A 84 5.03 -9.52 -1.75
CA GLU A 84 5.41 -10.44 -2.82
C GLU A 84 5.25 -9.78 -4.19
N ASN A 85 4.11 -9.19 -4.46
CA ASN A 85 3.83 -8.60 -5.76
C ASN A 85 4.64 -7.32 -6.01
N LEU A 86 4.85 -6.51 -5.00
CA LEU A 86 5.63 -5.29 -5.13
C LEU A 86 7.12 -5.59 -5.39
N GLN A 87 7.69 -6.55 -4.67
CA GLN A 87 9.11 -6.86 -4.83
C GLN A 87 9.45 -7.42 -6.22
N LEU A 88 8.49 -8.05 -6.88
CA LEU A 88 8.71 -8.57 -8.24
C LEU A 88 8.93 -7.43 -9.24
N TYR A 89 8.22 -6.33 -9.09
CA TYR A 89 8.36 -5.16 -9.96
C TYR A 89 9.49 -4.24 -9.50
N LEU A 90 9.56 -3.98 -8.19
CA LEU A 90 10.50 -3.03 -7.58
C LEU A 90 11.79 -3.74 -7.14
N ASN A 91 12.44 -4.42 -8.07
CA ASN A 91 13.51 -5.37 -7.73
C ASN A 91 14.80 -4.72 -7.22
N ASP A 92 15.00 -3.42 -7.39
CA ASP A 92 16.18 -2.74 -6.85
C ASP A 92 15.85 -1.65 -5.82
N VAL A 93 14.63 -1.59 -5.33
CA VAL A 93 14.27 -0.73 -4.19
C VAL A 93 14.84 -1.36 -2.93
N THR A 94 15.61 -0.60 -2.17
CA THR A 94 16.37 -1.13 -1.04
C THR A 94 15.47 -1.71 0.05
N SER A 95 14.39 -1.01 0.40
CA SER A 95 13.48 -1.43 1.46
C SER A 95 12.04 -1.30 1.00
N ILE A 96 11.31 -2.41 1.06
CA ILE A 96 9.86 -2.43 0.80
C ILE A 96 9.20 -2.93 2.08
N SER A 97 8.30 -2.14 2.64
CA SER A 97 7.62 -2.49 3.87
C SER A 97 6.12 -2.26 3.77
N ILE A 98 5.37 -3.08 4.47
CA ILE A 98 3.91 -3.06 4.48
C ILE A 98 3.45 -3.05 5.93
N ASP A 99 2.51 -2.19 6.25
CA ASP A 99 1.90 -2.14 7.57
C ASP A 99 0.38 -2.11 7.44
N ILE A 100 -0.30 -2.99 8.14
CA ILE A 100 -1.75 -3.08 8.12
C ILE A 100 -2.29 -2.48 9.41
N ARG A 101 -3.11 -1.44 9.29
CA ARG A 101 -3.66 -0.70 10.43
C ARG A 101 -5.18 -0.79 10.46
N ASP A 102 -5.73 -0.89 11.66
CA ASP A 102 -7.17 -0.86 11.86
C ASP A 102 -7.68 0.58 11.91
N MET A 103 -8.82 0.82 11.25
CA MET A 103 -9.60 2.03 11.43
C MET A 103 -10.76 1.72 12.38
N ASN A 104 -11.08 2.68 13.24
CA ASN A 104 -12.22 2.56 14.16
C ASN A 104 -13.51 2.61 13.35
N ARG A 105 -14.24 1.49 13.33
CA ARG A 105 -15.47 1.33 12.57
C ARG A 105 -16.54 2.36 12.97
N GLU A 106 -16.61 2.69 14.24
CA GLU A 106 -17.61 3.63 14.73
C GLU A 106 -17.30 5.07 14.31
N ALA A 107 -16.02 5.42 14.15
CA ALA A 107 -15.59 6.77 13.81
C ALA A 107 -15.40 6.97 12.31
N TYR A 108 -15.35 5.91 11.51
CA TYR A 108 -15.17 6.01 10.07
C TYR A 108 -16.51 6.21 9.38
N LYS A 109 -16.68 7.32 8.71
CA LYS A 109 -17.92 7.67 8.00
C LYS A 109 -17.60 8.01 6.56
N LYS A 110 -18.42 7.52 5.64
CA LYS A 110 -18.29 7.87 4.22
C LYS A 110 -19.65 7.98 3.57
N ARG A 111 -19.71 8.70 2.49
CA ARG A 111 -20.84 8.73 1.58
C ARG A 111 -20.31 8.52 0.17
N VAL A 112 -20.94 7.63 -0.59
CA VAL A 112 -20.61 7.38 -1.99
C VAL A 112 -21.77 7.86 -2.83
N LEU A 113 -21.48 8.65 -3.87
CA LEU A 113 -22.52 9.12 -4.77
C LEU A 113 -23.10 7.94 -5.55
N PRO A 114 -24.41 7.91 -5.79
CA PRO A 114 -25.00 6.88 -6.66
C PRO A 114 -24.50 7.08 -8.09
N GLU A 115 -24.46 5.98 -8.81
CA GLU A 115 -24.07 6.00 -10.22
C GLU A 115 -25.13 6.63 -11.10
#